data_d89d3bd775aeca11779c83d4e269e6fb
#
_entry.id   d89d3bd775aeca11779c83d4e269e6fb
#
_cell.length_a   1.000
_cell.length_b   1.000
_cell.length_c   1.000
_cell.angle_alpha   90.00
_cell.angle_beta   90.00
_cell.angle_gamma   90.00
#
_symmetry.space_group_name_H-M   'P 1'
#
loop_
_entity.id
_entity.type
_entity.pdbx_description
1 polymer ?
#
loop_
_entity_poly.entity_id
_entity_poly.type
_entity_poly.pdbx_seq_one_letter_code
_entity_poly.pdbx_strand_id
1 'polypeptide(L)'
;MAHVLAPVSALAFGPAHSGHGDNPQTASRAIDGSTATAWTTDWYRTAQFGGLQAGTGLLIDMGHPVKISSARIILGSARGADLQVLTARTPVLARMRRKASASDAGGAVLLSLSRPRRARYLLVWFTRLPAESPGKFQASVYNVRLKGYSK
;
A
#
# COMPACT_ATOMS: atom_id res chain seq x y z
N MET A 1 7.65 20.58 -11.88
CA MET A 1 8.48 19.88 -10.89
C MET A 1 7.60 19.11 -9.92
N ALA A 2 7.96 17.87 -9.65
CA ALA A 2 7.22 17.04 -8.71
C ALA A 2 7.41 17.56 -7.27
N HIS A 3 6.36 17.54 -6.48
CA HIS A 3 6.39 17.93 -5.09
C HIS A 3 5.65 16.90 -4.24
N VAL A 4 5.78 17.01 -2.92
CA VAL A 4 5.10 16.10 -2.00
C VAL A 4 3.60 16.35 -2.08
N LEU A 5 2.84 15.28 -2.27
CA LEU A 5 1.38 15.32 -2.32
C LEU A 5 0.82 14.95 -0.94
N ALA A 6 -0.29 15.57 -0.57
CA ALA A 6 -0.95 15.34 0.71
C ALA A 6 -2.24 14.53 0.49
N PRO A 7 -2.24 13.21 0.83
CA PRO A 7 -3.47 12.43 0.75
C PRO A 7 -4.48 12.87 1.80
N VAL A 8 -5.76 12.69 1.52
CA VAL A 8 -6.82 13.04 2.46
C VAL A 8 -7.19 11.86 3.36
N SER A 9 -6.99 10.63 2.92
CA SER A 9 -7.25 9.46 3.77
C SER A 9 -6.48 8.24 3.29
N ALA A 10 -6.35 7.26 4.20
CA ALA A 10 -5.88 5.92 3.90
C ALA A 10 -6.88 4.94 4.50
N LEU A 11 -7.29 3.95 3.71
CA LEU A 11 -8.25 2.93 4.11
C LEU A 11 -7.65 1.56 3.86
N ALA A 12 -7.94 0.62 4.77
CA ALA A 12 -7.62 -0.78 4.50
C ALA A 12 -8.48 -1.26 3.31
N PHE A 13 -7.87 -2.09 2.45
CA PHE A 13 -8.51 -2.52 1.22
C PHE A 13 -8.25 -4.00 1.00
N GLY A 14 -9.30 -4.77 0.81
CA GLY A 14 -9.18 -6.19 0.56
C GLY A 14 -10.41 -6.96 1.01
N PRO A 15 -10.44 -8.29 0.75
CA PRO A 15 -11.62 -9.12 1.04
C PRO A 15 -11.80 -9.46 2.51
N ALA A 16 -10.76 -9.35 3.35
CA ALA A 16 -10.85 -9.71 4.76
C ALA A 16 -11.91 -8.88 5.49
N HIS A 17 -12.50 -9.47 6.52
CA HIS A 17 -13.51 -8.79 7.37
C HIS A 17 -14.67 -8.21 6.56
N SER A 18 -15.25 -9.06 5.68
CA SER A 18 -16.40 -8.69 4.84
C SER A 18 -16.12 -7.52 3.90
N GLY A 19 -14.90 -7.45 3.38
CA GLY A 19 -14.51 -6.40 2.44
C GLY A 19 -13.98 -5.13 3.08
N HIS A 20 -13.85 -5.10 4.41
CA HIS A 20 -13.28 -3.93 5.11
C HIS A 20 -11.76 -3.92 5.14
N GLY A 21 -11.12 -5.01 4.66
CA GLY A 21 -9.67 -5.13 4.65
C GLY A 21 -9.07 -5.48 6.00
N ASP A 22 -7.74 -5.55 6.05
CA ASP A 22 -7.00 -5.93 7.24
C ASP A 22 -6.81 -4.70 8.14
N ASN A 23 -7.21 -4.80 9.41
CA ASN A 23 -7.00 -3.77 10.44
C ASN A 23 -7.41 -2.36 9.99
N PRO A 24 -8.66 -2.15 9.58
CA PRO A 24 -9.08 -0.86 9.05
C PRO A 24 -8.94 0.30 10.04
N GLN A 25 -8.99 0.01 11.34
CA GLN A 25 -8.93 1.04 12.38
C GLN A 25 -7.57 1.74 12.49
N THR A 26 -6.51 1.15 11.92
CA THR A 26 -5.15 1.71 11.98
C THR A 26 -4.62 2.17 10.63
N ALA A 27 -5.44 2.14 9.58
CA ALA A 27 -4.99 2.46 8.22
C ALA A 27 -4.39 3.87 8.11
N SER A 28 -4.93 4.85 8.84
CA SER A 28 -4.42 6.22 8.81
C SER A 28 -2.99 6.37 9.33
N ARG A 29 -2.47 5.38 10.05
CA ARG A 29 -1.09 5.40 10.51
C ARG A 29 -0.08 5.38 9.37
N ALA A 30 -0.48 4.92 8.19
CA ALA A 30 0.39 4.90 7.02
C ALA A 30 0.62 6.29 6.41
N ILE A 31 -0.18 7.29 6.78
CA ILE A 31 -0.08 8.65 6.25
C ILE A 31 -0.04 9.72 7.35
N ASP A 32 0.24 9.34 8.59
CA ASP A 32 0.29 10.29 9.71
C ASP A 32 1.63 11.02 9.84
N GLY A 33 2.57 10.77 8.94
CA GLY A 33 3.88 11.41 8.94
C GLY A 33 4.85 10.86 9.98
N SER A 34 4.45 9.89 10.78
CA SER A 34 5.29 9.28 11.82
C SER A 34 5.81 7.92 11.36
N THR A 35 7.09 7.66 11.59
CA THR A 35 7.68 6.33 11.39
C THR A 35 7.62 5.47 12.66
N ALA A 36 7.00 5.99 13.72
CA ALA A 36 6.82 5.27 14.98
C ALA A 36 5.50 4.49 15.04
N THR A 37 4.57 4.78 14.13
CA THR A 37 3.27 4.11 14.05
C THR A 37 3.13 3.44 12.70
N ALA A 38 2.38 2.34 12.65
CA ALA A 38 2.21 1.58 11.43
C ALA A 38 0.79 1.01 11.31
N TRP A 39 0.37 0.84 10.04
CA TRP A 39 -0.67 -0.10 9.72
C TRP A 39 -0.04 -1.46 9.49
N THR A 40 -0.68 -2.51 9.98
CA THR A 40 -0.25 -3.89 9.72
C THR A 40 -1.37 -4.67 9.08
N THR A 41 -1.02 -5.62 8.21
CA THR A 41 -1.98 -6.63 7.78
C THR A 41 -2.34 -7.50 8.98
N ASP A 42 -3.39 -8.32 8.86
CA ASP A 42 -3.54 -9.45 9.75
C ASP A 42 -2.30 -10.35 9.59
N TRP A 43 -2.04 -11.20 10.57
CA TRP A 43 -0.99 -12.19 10.40
C TRP A 43 -1.58 -13.49 9.85
N TYR A 44 -0.78 -14.18 9.04
CA TYR A 44 -1.18 -15.39 8.35
C TYR A 44 -0.14 -16.49 8.57
N ARG A 45 -0.53 -17.73 8.37
CA ARG A 45 0.37 -18.87 8.55
C ARG A 45 1.34 -19.07 7.39
N THR A 46 1.04 -18.53 6.24
CA THR A 46 1.90 -18.59 5.05
C THR A 46 2.03 -17.20 4.41
N ALA A 47 3.04 -17.04 3.57
CA ALA A 47 3.27 -15.79 2.86
C ALA A 47 2.14 -15.45 1.89
N GLN A 48 1.37 -16.43 1.42
CA GLN A 48 0.24 -16.26 0.54
C GLN A 48 -1.09 -16.27 1.30
N PHE A 49 -1.11 -15.60 2.45
CA PHE A 49 -2.34 -15.36 3.24
C PHE A 49 -3.03 -16.63 3.73
N GLY A 50 -2.26 -17.70 3.95
CA GLY A 50 -2.81 -18.99 4.38
C GLY A 50 -3.80 -19.59 3.38
N GLY A 51 -3.79 -19.13 2.13
CA GLY A 51 -4.76 -19.55 1.13
C GLY A 51 -6.13 -18.89 1.26
N LEU A 52 -6.28 -17.91 2.17
CA LEU A 52 -7.58 -17.29 2.45
C LEU A 52 -7.95 -16.18 1.46
N GLN A 53 -6.96 -15.55 0.84
CA GLN A 53 -7.20 -14.45 -0.09
C GLN A 53 -6.00 -14.24 -1.01
N ALA A 54 -6.20 -13.48 -2.08
CA ALA A 54 -5.16 -13.24 -3.09
C ALA A 54 -4.28 -12.02 -2.76
N GLY A 55 -4.74 -11.15 -1.89
CA GLY A 55 -4.00 -9.95 -1.54
C GLY A 55 -4.70 -9.11 -0.49
N THR A 56 -3.98 -8.10 0.00
CA THR A 56 -4.50 -7.11 0.94
C THR A 56 -3.67 -5.84 0.80
N GLY A 57 -4.23 -4.71 1.17
CA GLY A 57 -3.49 -3.47 1.04
C GLY A 57 -4.13 -2.24 1.64
N LEU A 58 -3.60 -1.10 1.22
CA LEU A 58 -4.02 0.23 1.65
C LEU A 58 -4.44 1.05 0.44
N LEU A 59 -5.63 1.61 0.51
CA LEU A 59 -6.15 2.53 -0.49
C LEU A 59 -5.93 3.96 0.00
N ILE A 60 -5.10 4.69 -0.73
CA ILE A 60 -4.80 6.09 -0.45
C ILE A 60 -5.70 6.96 -1.32
N ASP A 61 -6.49 7.81 -0.69
CA ASP A 61 -7.38 8.74 -1.38
C ASP A 61 -6.73 10.13 -1.41
N MET A 62 -6.52 10.64 -2.61
CA MET A 62 -5.95 11.98 -2.82
C MET A 62 -7.02 13.08 -2.79
N GLY A 63 -8.30 12.71 -2.71
CA GLY A 63 -9.42 13.66 -2.69
C GLY A 63 -9.85 14.18 -4.05
N HIS A 64 -8.95 14.18 -5.00
CA HIS A 64 -9.20 14.61 -6.38
C HIS A 64 -8.10 14.02 -7.28
N PRO A 65 -8.30 13.99 -8.61
CA PRO A 65 -7.28 13.44 -9.50
C PRO A 65 -5.99 14.26 -9.48
N VAL A 66 -4.88 13.56 -9.27
CA VAL A 66 -3.53 14.11 -9.31
C VAL A 66 -2.64 13.18 -10.11
N LYS A 67 -1.48 13.66 -10.55
CA LYS A 67 -0.50 12.82 -11.23
C LYS A 67 0.58 12.40 -10.24
N ILE A 68 0.62 11.13 -9.89
CA ILE A 68 1.60 10.59 -8.93
C ILE A 68 2.77 10.02 -9.72
N SER A 69 3.96 10.55 -9.47
CA SER A 69 5.17 10.13 -10.18
C SER A 69 6.02 9.13 -9.39
N SER A 70 5.99 9.20 -8.06
CA SER A 70 6.76 8.29 -7.23
C SER A 70 6.08 8.05 -5.88
N ALA A 71 6.40 6.91 -5.29
CA ALA A 71 5.94 6.52 -3.96
C ALA A 71 7.13 6.00 -3.14
N ARG A 72 7.28 6.53 -1.93
CA ARG A 72 8.24 6.01 -0.95
C ARG A 72 7.45 5.34 0.15
N ILE A 73 7.65 4.04 0.31
CA ILE A 73 6.88 3.23 1.25
C ILE A 73 7.86 2.69 2.29
N ILE A 74 7.60 2.97 3.57
CA ILE A 74 8.42 2.47 4.66
C ILE A 74 7.73 1.25 5.24
N LEU A 75 8.33 0.10 5.00
CA LEU A 75 7.87 -1.19 5.50
C LEU A 75 8.61 -1.56 6.78
N GLY A 76 8.17 -2.62 7.45
CA GLY A 76 8.95 -3.25 8.50
C GLY A 76 10.28 -3.79 7.94
N SER A 77 11.23 -4.08 8.82
CA SER A 77 12.59 -4.47 8.42
C SER A 77 12.66 -5.86 7.78
N ALA A 78 11.71 -6.75 8.07
CA ALA A 78 11.69 -8.10 7.51
C ALA A 78 11.49 -8.05 5.99
N ARG A 79 12.35 -8.74 5.24
CA ARG A 79 12.21 -8.86 3.80
C ARG A 79 11.26 -9.99 3.44
N GLY A 80 10.81 -10.00 2.20
CA GLY A 80 9.93 -11.05 1.67
C GLY A 80 8.58 -10.55 1.22
N ALA A 81 8.31 -9.25 1.28
CA ALA A 81 7.07 -8.69 0.78
C ALA A 81 7.12 -8.53 -0.73
N ASP A 82 6.09 -9.02 -1.41
CA ASP A 82 5.84 -8.65 -2.81
C ASP A 82 4.66 -7.69 -2.80
N LEU A 83 4.83 -6.56 -3.45
CA LEU A 83 3.79 -5.55 -3.51
C LEU A 83 3.71 -4.88 -4.87
N GLN A 84 2.54 -4.36 -5.15
CA GLN A 84 2.26 -3.58 -6.35
C GLN A 84 1.72 -2.23 -5.93
N VAL A 85 1.99 -1.22 -6.74
CA VAL A 85 1.35 0.09 -6.63
C VAL A 85 0.45 0.26 -7.85
N LEU A 86 -0.83 0.44 -7.61
CA LEU A 86 -1.84 0.62 -8.64
C LEU A 86 -2.50 1.98 -8.46
N THR A 87 -2.96 2.56 -9.56
CA THR A 87 -3.69 3.83 -9.52
C THR A 87 -5.01 3.71 -10.28
N ALA A 88 -5.99 4.52 -9.87
CA ALA A 88 -7.28 4.57 -10.53
C ALA A 88 -8.04 5.84 -10.18
N ARG A 89 -9.06 6.12 -10.94
CA ARG A 89 -10.00 7.21 -10.64
C ARG A 89 -11.14 6.75 -9.73
N THR A 90 -11.34 5.43 -9.62
CA THR A 90 -12.39 4.82 -8.80
C THR A 90 -11.78 3.75 -7.90
N PRO A 91 -12.35 3.49 -6.70
CA PRO A 91 -11.77 2.52 -5.76
C PRO A 91 -12.21 1.08 -6.07
N VAL A 92 -12.06 0.65 -7.30
CA VAL A 92 -12.45 -0.70 -7.77
C VAL A 92 -11.22 -1.40 -8.31
N LEU A 93 -10.81 -2.50 -7.70
CA LEU A 93 -9.56 -3.21 -8.04
C LEU A 93 -9.49 -3.55 -9.53
N ALA A 94 -10.58 -4.03 -10.11
CA ALA A 94 -10.62 -4.41 -11.52
C ALA A 94 -10.35 -3.25 -12.49
N ARG A 95 -10.49 -2.00 -12.02
CA ARG A 95 -10.26 -0.80 -12.81
C ARG A 95 -8.91 -0.15 -12.51
N MET A 96 -8.15 -0.70 -11.58
CA MET A 96 -6.86 -0.16 -11.21
C MET A 96 -5.78 -0.65 -12.17
N ARG A 97 -4.80 0.22 -12.41
CA ARG A 97 -3.67 -0.09 -13.27
C ARG A 97 -2.39 -0.16 -12.46
N ARG A 98 -1.65 -1.24 -12.64
CA ARG A 98 -0.37 -1.41 -11.97
C ARG A 98 0.65 -0.45 -12.58
N LYS A 99 1.27 0.35 -11.73
CA LYS A 99 2.24 1.37 -12.14
C LYS A 99 3.65 1.07 -11.65
N ALA A 100 3.80 0.23 -10.64
CA ALA A 100 5.09 -0.17 -10.10
C ALA A 100 4.93 -1.44 -9.29
N SER A 101 6.03 -2.13 -9.04
CA SER A 101 6.03 -3.31 -8.17
C SER A 101 7.40 -3.48 -7.53
N ALA A 102 7.42 -4.21 -6.42
CA ALA A 102 8.64 -4.61 -5.75
C ALA A 102 8.49 -6.04 -5.24
N SER A 103 9.56 -6.78 -5.24
CA SER A 103 9.57 -8.15 -4.73
C SER A 103 10.67 -8.31 -3.68
N ASP A 104 10.45 -9.24 -2.77
CA ASP A 104 11.35 -9.51 -1.64
C ASP A 104 11.70 -8.22 -0.90
N ALA A 105 10.71 -7.36 -0.69
CA ALA A 105 10.91 -6.02 -0.16
C ALA A 105 10.84 -6.00 1.37
N GLY A 106 11.52 -5.03 1.95
CA GLY A 106 11.50 -4.70 3.37
C GLY A 106 12.17 -3.35 3.57
N GLY A 107 11.88 -2.67 4.68
CA GLY A 107 12.44 -1.36 4.94
C GLY A 107 11.92 -0.29 3.99
N ALA A 108 12.77 0.65 3.60
CA ALA A 108 12.38 1.73 2.70
C ALA A 108 12.36 1.25 1.25
N VAL A 109 11.23 1.47 0.57
CA VAL A 109 11.03 1.10 -0.83
C VAL A 109 10.68 2.37 -1.61
N LEU A 110 11.47 2.69 -2.61
CA LEU A 110 11.21 3.83 -3.48
C LEU A 110 10.83 3.32 -4.87
N LEU A 111 9.63 3.70 -5.31
CA LEU A 111 9.09 3.25 -6.58
C LEU A 111 8.78 4.44 -7.48
N SER A 112 9.24 4.36 -8.72
CA SER A 112 8.84 5.30 -9.77
C SER A 112 7.65 4.72 -10.51
N LEU A 113 6.59 5.49 -10.66
CA LEU A 113 5.39 5.02 -11.34
C LEU A 113 5.56 5.19 -12.84
N SER A 114 5.28 4.12 -13.59
CA SER A 114 5.38 4.15 -15.05
C SER A 114 4.21 4.89 -15.66
N ARG A 115 4.48 5.74 -16.65
CA ARG A 115 3.45 6.48 -17.40
C ARG A 115 2.39 7.10 -16.48
N PRO A 116 2.80 7.99 -15.55
CA PRO A 116 1.85 8.54 -14.58
C PRO A 116 0.72 9.28 -15.29
N ARG A 117 -0.50 9.03 -14.81
CA ARG A 117 -1.71 9.68 -15.30
C ARG A 117 -2.49 10.20 -14.11
N ARG A 118 -3.43 11.08 -14.36
CA ARG A 118 -4.27 11.61 -13.29
C ARG A 118 -5.11 10.50 -12.67
N ALA A 119 -5.00 10.35 -11.35
CA ALA A 119 -5.72 9.36 -10.57
C ALA A 119 -6.04 9.94 -9.20
N ARG A 120 -7.19 9.59 -8.67
CA ARG A 120 -7.58 9.97 -7.32
C ARG A 120 -7.07 8.99 -6.28
N TYR A 121 -6.98 7.71 -6.63
CA TYR A 121 -6.64 6.65 -5.70
C TYR A 121 -5.31 6.00 -6.06
N LEU A 122 -4.53 5.69 -5.03
CA LEU A 122 -3.34 4.85 -5.14
C LEU A 122 -3.51 3.67 -4.18
N LEU A 123 -3.34 2.46 -4.69
CA LEU A 123 -3.42 1.24 -3.89
C LEU A 123 -2.02 0.67 -3.71
N VAL A 124 -1.64 0.45 -2.45
CA VAL A 124 -0.49 -0.37 -2.09
C VAL A 124 -1.03 -1.77 -1.84
N TRP A 125 -0.71 -2.71 -2.73
CA TRP A 125 -1.31 -4.04 -2.76
C TRP A 125 -0.27 -5.11 -2.53
N PHE A 126 -0.39 -5.83 -1.41
CA PHE A 126 0.51 -6.94 -1.08
C PHE A 126 -0.03 -8.23 -1.66
N THR A 127 0.84 -8.96 -2.37
CA THR A 127 0.54 -10.29 -2.91
C THR A 127 1.34 -11.39 -2.21
N ARG A 128 2.35 -11.01 -1.42
CA ARG A 128 3.14 -11.91 -0.60
C ARG A 128 3.60 -11.18 0.65
N LEU A 129 3.55 -11.83 1.79
CA LEU A 129 3.90 -11.23 3.08
C LEU A 129 5.26 -11.74 3.58
N PRO A 130 6.03 -10.87 4.26
CA PRO A 130 7.28 -11.29 4.89
C PRO A 130 7.01 -12.11 6.16
N ALA A 131 7.97 -12.94 6.53
CA ALA A 131 7.93 -13.66 7.79
C ALA A 131 8.38 -12.76 8.93
N GLU A 132 7.47 -12.41 9.82
CA GLU A 132 7.78 -11.67 11.05
C GLU A 132 8.50 -12.57 12.06
N SER A 133 8.05 -13.83 12.12
CA SER A 133 8.60 -14.87 12.95
C SER A 133 8.19 -16.22 12.34
N PRO A 134 8.74 -17.34 12.79
CA PRO A 134 8.35 -18.64 12.22
C PRO A 134 6.83 -18.86 12.30
N GLY A 135 6.22 -19.15 11.16
CA GLY A 135 4.78 -19.40 11.04
C GLY A 135 3.90 -18.17 11.18
N LYS A 136 4.48 -16.95 11.18
CA LYS A 136 3.71 -15.71 11.27
C LYS A 136 4.14 -14.75 10.17
N PHE A 137 3.28 -14.58 9.17
CA PHE A 137 3.51 -13.72 8.01
C PHE A 137 2.62 -12.49 8.12
N GLN A 138 3.23 -11.33 8.08
CA GLN A 138 2.55 -10.05 8.29
C GLN A 138 3.38 -8.92 7.69
N ALA A 139 2.74 -7.99 6.99
CA ALA A 139 3.40 -6.79 6.51
C ALA A 139 3.03 -5.59 7.38
N SER A 140 3.95 -4.64 7.49
CA SER A 140 3.74 -3.38 8.19
C SER A 140 4.06 -2.23 7.26
N VAL A 141 3.23 -1.19 7.28
CA VAL A 141 3.47 0.05 6.53
C VAL A 141 3.51 1.19 7.54
N TYR A 142 4.70 1.76 7.72
CA TYR A 142 4.93 2.87 8.65
C TYR A 142 4.64 4.22 8.00
N ASN A 143 4.90 4.34 6.71
CA ASN A 143 4.64 5.60 6.02
C ASN A 143 4.57 5.39 4.51
N VAL A 144 3.69 6.16 3.86
CA VAL A 144 3.61 6.27 2.41
C VAL A 144 3.76 7.75 2.06
N ARG A 145 4.81 8.08 1.33
CA ARG A 145 5.07 9.44 0.89
C ARG A 145 5.00 9.48 -0.63
N LEU A 146 4.13 10.32 -1.14
CA LEU A 146 3.86 10.43 -2.57
C LEU A 146 4.37 11.74 -3.12
N LYS A 147 4.97 11.70 -4.30
CA LYS A 147 5.37 12.90 -5.04
C LYS A 147 4.73 12.90 -6.41
N GLY A 148 4.43 14.08 -6.90
CA GLY A 148 3.84 14.23 -8.21
C GLY A 148 3.37 15.65 -8.46
N TYR A 149 2.29 15.75 -9.20
CA TYR A 149 1.76 17.03 -9.68
C TYR A 149 0.27 17.11 -9.36
N SER A 150 -0.13 18.17 -8.66
CA SER A 150 -1.52 18.37 -8.26
C SER A 150 -2.40 18.92 -9.39
N LYS A 151 -1.77 19.32 -10.48
CA LYS A 151 -2.48 19.83 -11.67
C LYS A 151 -2.05 19.11 -12.93
#